data_51b31c1f000098025f5131939710f029
#
_entry.id   51b31c1f000098025f5131939710f029
#
_cell.length_a   1.000
_cell.length_b   1.000
_cell.length_c   1.000
_cell.angle_alpha   90.00
_cell.angle_beta   90.00
_cell.angle_gamma   90.00
#
_symmetry.space_group_name_H-M   'P 1'
#
loop_
_entity.id
_entity.type
_entity.pdbx_description
1 polymer ?
#
loop_
_entity_poly.entity_id
_entity_poly.type
_entity_poly.pdbx_seq_one_letter_code
_entity_poly.pdbx_strand_id
1 'polypeptide(L)'
;MTYLLGERLKFDWKIVTITIISTLLFMADFYHRKFLFDQLGHWFRVVLYLVVPLVVILVIFRENPKEYGFGLGDWKAGLVITAIGVLFMAPVIYFFGSDNASMQKYYQPYVNGLPWTTCLDLIGWEFVFRGWILFGYVRKFGPEALWVQAVPFALMHNGKPEVETLSTIFGGFAFGWVAWRTK
;
A
#
# COMPACT_ATOMS: atom_id res chain seq x y z
N MET A 1 -20.22 11.91 -36.65
CA MET A 1 -18.98 12.18 -35.89
C MET A 1 -18.49 11.00 -35.08
N THR A 2 -19.33 10.04 -34.71
CA THR A 2 -19.00 8.84 -33.91
C THR A 2 -18.09 7.84 -34.65
N TYR A 3 -18.14 7.81 -35.97
CA TYR A 3 -17.38 6.86 -36.81
C TYR A 3 -15.91 7.24 -37.06
N LEU A 4 -15.54 8.48 -36.78
CA LEU A 4 -14.16 8.95 -36.94
C LEU A 4 -13.28 8.73 -35.69
N LEU A 5 -13.89 8.62 -34.51
CA LEU A 5 -13.18 8.51 -33.23
C LEU A 5 -13.45 7.19 -32.48
N GLY A 6 -14.16 6.26 -33.12
CA GLY A 6 -14.54 4.99 -32.49
C GLY A 6 -15.67 5.12 -31.46
N GLU A 7 -15.84 4.11 -30.61
CA GLU A 7 -16.84 4.11 -29.55
C GLU A 7 -16.57 5.17 -28.49
N ARG A 8 -17.62 5.75 -27.90
CA ARG A 8 -17.49 6.67 -26.77
C ARG A 8 -16.91 5.95 -25.57
N LEU A 9 -15.72 6.34 -25.15
CA LEU A 9 -15.11 5.86 -23.93
C LEU A 9 -15.94 6.31 -22.72
N LYS A 10 -16.33 5.36 -21.88
CA LYS A 10 -17.01 5.62 -20.61
C LYS A 10 -16.04 5.33 -19.47
N PHE A 11 -15.56 6.37 -18.81
CA PHE A 11 -14.67 6.24 -17.66
C PHE A 11 -15.46 6.27 -16.35
N ASP A 12 -15.09 5.40 -15.43
CA ASP A 12 -15.43 5.57 -14.03
C ASP A 12 -14.49 6.63 -13.43
N TRP A 13 -15.04 7.81 -13.18
CA TRP A 13 -14.24 8.96 -12.74
C TRP A 13 -13.53 8.72 -11.40
N LYS A 14 -14.11 7.91 -10.48
CA LYS A 14 -13.48 7.58 -9.21
C LYS A 14 -12.26 6.68 -9.42
N ILE A 15 -12.39 5.65 -10.25
CA ILE A 15 -11.26 4.78 -10.64
C ILE A 15 -10.14 5.60 -11.28
N VAL A 16 -10.50 6.49 -12.20
CA VAL A 16 -9.52 7.38 -12.86
C VAL A 16 -8.83 8.27 -11.83
N THR A 17 -9.59 8.87 -10.91
CA THR A 17 -9.03 9.73 -9.85
C THR A 17 -8.10 8.96 -8.93
N ILE A 18 -8.51 7.75 -8.49
CA ILE A 18 -7.67 6.89 -7.64
C ILE A 18 -6.36 6.55 -8.37
N THR A 19 -6.46 6.16 -9.63
CA THR A 19 -5.28 5.80 -10.44
C THR A 19 -4.32 6.97 -10.59
N ILE A 20 -4.83 8.15 -10.98
CA ILE A 20 -4.00 9.34 -11.18
C ILE A 20 -3.36 9.78 -9.87
N ILE A 21 -4.15 9.92 -8.81
CA ILE A 21 -3.63 10.38 -7.51
C ILE A 21 -2.62 9.39 -6.96
N SER A 22 -2.89 8.08 -6.96
CA SER A 22 -1.93 7.08 -6.50
C SER A 22 -0.60 7.17 -7.26
N THR A 23 -0.66 7.30 -8.58
CA THR A 23 0.54 7.45 -9.42
C THR A 23 1.33 8.70 -9.04
N LEU A 24 0.65 9.85 -8.88
CA LEU A 24 1.30 11.11 -8.50
C LEU A 24 1.92 11.03 -7.10
N LEU A 25 1.25 10.38 -6.14
CA LEU A 25 1.78 10.17 -4.78
C LEU A 25 3.06 9.31 -4.80
N PHE A 26 3.07 8.22 -5.58
CA PHE A 26 4.25 7.37 -5.73
C PHE A 26 5.39 8.09 -6.45
N MET A 27 5.09 8.88 -7.46
CA MET A 27 6.09 9.71 -8.14
C MET A 27 6.64 10.79 -7.20
N ALA A 28 5.79 11.42 -6.38
CA ALA A 28 6.24 12.39 -5.39
C ALA A 28 7.17 11.76 -4.35
N ASP A 29 6.84 10.56 -3.82
CA ASP A 29 7.74 9.83 -2.93
C ASP A 29 9.06 9.48 -3.63
N PHE A 30 9.02 9.02 -4.88
CA PHE A 30 10.23 8.62 -5.61
C PHE A 30 11.17 9.80 -5.88
N TYR A 31 10.64 10.89 -6.45
CA TYR A 31 11.47 12.03 -6.89
C TYR A 31 11.76 13.05 -5.79
N HIS A 32 10.86 13.20 -4.82
CA HIS A 32 10.94 14.25 -3.82
C HIS A 32 11.11 13.73 -2.39
N ARG A 33 11.45 12.44 -2.20
CA ARG A 33 11.57 11.83 -0.87
C ARG A 33 12.46 12.64 0.07
N LYS A 34 13.65 13.06 -0.39
CA LYS A 34 14.57 13.83 0.43
C LYS A 34 13.95 15.15 0.86
N PHE A 35 13.40 15.91 -0.08
CA PHE A 35 12.74 17.18 0.20
C PHE A 35 11.55 17.02 1.16
N LEU A 36 10.71 16.03 0.93
CA LEU A 36 9.55 15.76 1.78
C LEU A 36 9.98 15.33 3.20
N PHE A 37 11.04 14.54 3.30
CA PHE A 37 11.59 14.16 4.58
C PHE A 37 12.21 15.36 5.33
N ASP A 38 12.93 16.23 4.64
CA ASP A 38 13.52 17.44 5.23
C ASP A 38 12.44 18.40 5.77
N GLN A 39 11.25 18.45 5.12
CA GLN A 39 10.14 19.32 5.55
C GLN A 39 9.22 18.69 6.61
N LEU A 40 8.94 17.39 6.51
CA LEU A 40 7.90 16.70 7.28
C LEU A 40 8.46 15.61 8.22
N GLY A 41 9.77 15.32 8.13
CA GLY A 41 10.39 14.25 8.90
C GLY A 41 9.73 12.90 8.61
N HIS A 42 9.58 12.08 9.65
CA HIS A 42 8.93 10.76 9.55
C HIS A 42 7.42 10.82 9.22
N TRP A 43 6.82 12.03 9.28
CA TRP A 43 5.39 12.19 8.96
C TRP A 43 5.09 12.27 7.45
N PHE A 44 6.11 12.38 6.59
CA PHE A 44 5.88 12.62 5.17
C PHE A 44 5.01 11.54 4.51
N ARG A 45 5.20 10.26 4.87
CA ARG A 45 4.38 9.17 4.33
C ARG A 45 2.97 9.14 4.91
N VAL A 46 2.80 9.53 6.17
CA VAL A 46 1.48 9.72 6.76
C VAL A 46 0.72 10.81 6.01
N VAL A 47 1.37 11.95 5.76
CA VAL A 47 0.74 13.03 4.98
C VAL A 47 0.44 12.58 3.56
N LEU A 48 1.41 11.99 2.88
CA LEU A 48 1.30 11.64 1.47
C LEU A 48 0.28 10.51 1.23
N TYR A 49 0.35 9.44 2.03
CA TYR A 49 -0.37 8.19 1.78
C TYR A 49 -1.62 7.98 2.64
N LEU A 50 -1.81 8.77 3.70
CA LEU A 50 -3.03 8.73 4.51
C LEU A 50 -3.83 10.03 4.35
N VAL A 51 -3.21 11.20 4.63
CA VAL A 51 -3.98 12.46 4.68
C VAL A 51 -4.48 12.85 3.29
N VAL A 52 -3.64 12.79 2.25
CA VAL A 52 -4.07 13.15 0.89
C VAL A 52 -5.22 12.28 0.40
N PRO A 53 -5.15 10.93 0.43
CA PRO A 53 -6.28 10.08 0.08
C PRO A 53 -7.53 10.34 0.93
N LEU A 54 -7.40 10.56 2.26
CA LEU A 54 -8.54 10.89 3.11
C LEU A 54 -9.22 12.21 2.72
N VAL A 55 -8.44 13.23 2.37
CA VAL A 55 -8.99 14.50 1.87
C VAL A 55 -9.78 14.26 0.57
N VAL A 56 -9.26 13.45 -0.34
CA VAL A 56 -9.97 13.12 -1.59
C VAL A 56 -11.27 12.37 -1.31
N ILE A 57 -11.24 11.36 -0.42
CA ILE A 57 -12.44 10.61 -0.03
C ILE A 57 -13.50 11.55 0.57
N LEU A 58 -13.10 12.40 1.52
CA LEU A 58 -14.04 13.24 2.26
C LEU A 58 -14.56 14.43 1.43
N VAL A 59 -13.67 15.10 0.69
CA VAL A 59 -14.01 16.37 0.02
C VAL A 59 -14.46 16.15 -1.43
N ILE A 60 -13.75 15.29 -2.18
CA ILE A 60 -14.01 15.10 -3.60
C ILE A 60 -15.06 14.01 -3.81
N PHE A 61 -14.88 12.83 -3.20
CA PHE A 61 -15.83 11.73 -3.33
C PHE A 61 -17.04 11.90 -2.42
N ARG A 62 -16.89 12.63 -1.31
CA ARG A 62 -17.91 12.81 -0.26
C ARG A 62 -18.42 11.48 0.27
N GLU A 63 -17.51 10.54 0.48
CA GLU A 63 -17.78 9.19 0.96
C GLU A 63 -17.23 8.98 2.36
N ASN A 64 -17.72 7.94 3.03
CA ASN A 64 -17.28 7.60 4.37
C ASN A 64 -15.92 6.86 4.28
N PRO A 65 -14.87 7.32 4.99
CA PRO A 65 -13.58 6.63 5.02
C PRO A 65 -13.66 5.17 5.47
N LYS A 66 -14.67 4.78 6.22
CA LYS A 66 -14.92 3.37 6.59
C LYS A 66 -15.15 2.47 5.36
N GLU A 67 -15.65 3.02 4.27
CA GLU A 67 -15.80 2.27 3.02
C GLU A 67 -14.45 1.92 2.39
N TYR A 68 -13.41 2.65 2.75
CA TYR A 68 -12.01 2.43 2.38
C TYR A 68 -11.21 1.71 3.47
N GLY A 69 -11.90 0.99 4.38
CA GLY A 69 -11.23 0.24 5.44
C GLY A 69 -10.62 1.08 6.56
N PHE A 70 -10.96 2.37 6.65
CA PHE A 70 -10.50 3.24 7.74
C PHE A 70 -11.31 2.97 9.01
N GLY A 71 -10.94 1.93 9.72
CA GLY A 71 -11.61 1.48 10.94
C GLY A 71 -10.93 0.24 11.52
N LEU A 72 -11.39 -0.19 12.69
CA LEU A 72 -10.84 -1.38 13.36
C LEU A 72 -11.32 -2.69 12.72
N GLY A 73 -12.44 -2.68 12.00
CA GLY A 73 -12.99 -3.87 11.39
C GLY A 73 -13.11 -5.06 12.35
N ASP A 74 -12.96 -6.26 11.82
CA ASP A 74 -12.85 -7.49 12.62
C ASP A 74 -11.40 -7.64 13.14
N TRP A 75 -11.01 -6.77 14.08
CA TRP A 75 -9.67 -6.74 14.64
C TRP A 75 -9.25 -8.06 15.30
N LYS A 76 -10.21 -8.85 15.82
CA LYS A 76 -9.91 -10.16 16.44
C LYS A 76 -9.45 -11.15 15.37
N ALA A 77 -10.19 -11.26 14.28
CA ALA A 77 -9.75 -12.07 13.13
C ALA A 77 -8.42 -11.56 12.58
N GLY A 78 -8.24 -10.23 12.49
CA GLY A 78 -7.00 -9.61 12.06
C GLY A 78 -5.80 -10.03 12.92
N LEU A 79 -5.93 -9.98 14.24
CA LEU A 79 -4.87 -10.43 15.16
C LEU A 79 -4.53 -11.91 14.98
N VAL A 80 -5.54 -12.78 14.87
CA VAL A 80 -5.32 -14.23 14.70
C VAL A 80 -4.59 -14.50 13.37
N ILE A 81 -5.06 -13.92 12.27
CA ILE A 81 -4.44 -14.13 10.96
C ILE A 81 -3.01 -13.58 10.94
N THR A 82 -2.80 -12.39 11.53
CA THR A 82 -1.46 -11.79 11.64
C THR A 82 -0.54 -12.66 12.50
N ALA A 83 -1.01 -13.17 13.63
CA ALA A 83 -0.21 -14.06 14.47
C ALA A 83 0.21 -15.33 13.72
N ILE A 84 -0.71 -15.96 12.98
CA ILE A 84 -0.40 -17.11 12.13
C ILE A 84 0.64 -16.73 11.05
N GLY A 85 0.44 -15.59 10.38
CA GLY A 85 1.39 -15.09 9.38
C GLY A 85 2.79 -14.86 9.95
N VAL A 86 2.88 -14.24 11.13
CA VAL A 86 4.16 -14.01 11.82
C VAL A 86 4.82 -15.32 12.22
N LEU A 87 4.07 -16.26 12.81
CA LEU A 87 4.59 -17.58 13.21
C LEU A 87 5.13 -18.37 12.01
N PHE A 88 4.52 -18.21 10.84
CA PHE A 88 4.98 -18.85 9.62
C PHE A 88 6.19 -18.12 9.01
N MET A 89 6.11 -16.79 8.89
CA MET A 89 7.13 -16.03 8.16
C MET A 89 8.39 -15.74 8.98
N ALA A 90 8.29 -15.64 10.32
CA ALA A 90 9.47 -15.34 11.14
C ALA A 90 10.57 -16.42 11.01
N PRO A 91 10.28 -17.73 11.07
CA PRO A 91 11.28 -18.76 10.78
C PRO A 91 11.83 -18.66 9.34
N VAL A 92 10.95 -18.43 8.36
CA VAL A 92 11.39 -18.29 6.95
C VAL A 92 12.38 -17.14 6.80
N ILE A 93 12.05 -15.97 7.35
CA ILE A 93 12.94 -14.79 7.31
C ILE A 93 14.23 -15.07 8.07
N TYR A 94 14.17 -15.74 9.21
CA TYR A 94 15.36 -16.08 10.00
C TYR A 94 16.29 -17.01 9.22
N PHE A 95 15.80 -18.13 8.71
CA PHE A 95 16.62 -19.13 8.02
C PHE A 95 17.15 -18.66 6.65
N PHE A 96 16.40 -17.86 5.91
CA PHE A 96 16.80 -17.39 4.59
C PHE A 96 17.40 -15.98 4.57
N GLY A 97 17.16 -15.20 5.62
CA GLY A 97 17.62 -13.81 5.71
C GLY A 97 18.83 -13.61 6.60
N SER A 98 19.06 -14.46 7.64
CA SER A 98 20.15 -14.28 8.60
C SER A 98 21.54 -14.29 7.96
N ASP A 99 21.76 -15.15 6.96
CA ASP A 99 23.05 -15.27 6.27
C ASP A 99 23.09 -14.50 4.94
N ASN A 100 22.05 -13.76 4.62
CA ASN A 100 21.96 -13.01 3.37
C ASN A 100 22.57 -11.60 3.53
N ALA A 101 23.80 -11.42 3.06
CA ALA A 101 24.51 -10.15 3.15
C ALA A 101 23.78 -8.97 2.50
N SER A 102 23.01 -9.20 1.42
CA SER A 102 22.23 -8.17 0.76
C SER A 102 21.08 -7.67 1.66
N MET A 103 20.36 -8.59 2.31
CA MET A 103 19.32 -8.25 3.27
C MET A 103 19.88 -7.51 4.49
N GLN A 104 20.95 -8.01 5.09
CA GLN A 104 21.58 -7.36 6.23
C GLN A 104 22.00 -5.93 5.89
N LYS A 105 22.70 -5.74 4.78
CA LYS A 105 23.15 -4.41 4.32
C LYS A 105 21.98 -3.46 4.08
N TYR A 106 20.89 -3.95 3.51
CA TYR A 106 19.70 -3.13 3.22
C TYR A 106 18.99 -2.70 4.50
N TYR A 107 18.81 -3.61 5.48
CA TYR A 107 18.01 -3.34 6.67
C TYR A 107 18.78 -2.70 7.83
N GLN A 108 20.11 -2.80 7.87
CA GLN A 108 20.93 -2.24 8.93
C GLN A 108 20.64 -0.75 9.27
N PRO A 109 20.46 0.16 8.30
CA PRO A 109 20.17 1.56 8.60
C PRO A 109 18.83 1.79 9.32
N TYR A 110 17.88 0.85 9.21
CA TYR A 110 16.54 0.98 9.77
C TYR A 110 16.43 0.48 11.22
N VAL A 111 17.42 -0.26 11.71
CA VAL A 111 17.40 -0.88 13.06
C VAL A 111 17.22 0.18 14.15
N ASN A 112 17.89 1.32 14.04
CA ASN A 112 17.85 2.39 15.03
C ASN A 112 16.50 3.11 15.11
N GLY A 113 15.66 2.99 14.10
CA GLY A 113 14.33 3.60 14.04
C GLY A 113 13.19 2.70 14.51
N LEU A 114 13.48 1.41 14.77
CA LEU A 114 12.46 0.45 15.21
C LEU A 114 12.06 0.68 16.67
N PRO A 115 10.78 0.45 17.00
CA PRO A 115 9.66 0.19 16.09
C PRO A 115 8.96 1.47 15.58
N TRP A 116 9.19 2.62 16.19
CA TRP A 116 8.32 3.80 16.10
C TRP A 116 8.29 4.46 14.73
N THR A 117 9.47 4.71 14.14
CA THR A 117 9.53 5.35 12.80
C THR A 117 8.95 4.45 11.73
N THR A 118 9.24 3.15 11.82
CA THR A 118 8.67 2.15 10.90
C THR A 118 7.15 2.04 11.06
N CYS A 119 6.62 2.06 12.29
CA CYS A 119 5.18 2.05 12.52
C CYS A 119 4.49 3.27 11.88
N LEU A 120 5.06 4.46 12.01
CA LEU A 120 4.50 5.66 11.39
C LEU A 120 4.49 5.56 9.86
N ASP A 121 5.61 5.13 9.26
CA ASP A 121 5.70 4.91 7.83
C ASP A 121 4.65 3.90 7.33
N LEU A 122 4.47 2.80 8.07
CA LEU A 122 3.53 1.74 7.71
C LEU A 122 2.07 2.18 7.78
N ILE A 123 1.68 3.09 8.68
CA ILE A 123 0.29 3.58 8.76
C ILE A 123 -0.13 4.18 7.41
N GLY A 124 0.64 5.11 6.87
CA GLY A 124 0.34 5.69 5.56
C GLY A 124 0.45 4.66 4.44
N TRP A 125 1.52 3.86 4.48
CA TRP A 125 1.79 2.83 3.49
C TRP A 125 0.66 1.81 3.37
N GLU A 126 0.20 1.25 4.48
CA GLU A 126 -0.91 0.29 4.47
C GLU A 126 -2.23 0.94 4.05
N PHE A 127 -2.49 2.19 4.47
CA PHE A 127 -3.72 2.85 4.04
C PHE A 127 -3.78 3.11 2.54
N VAL A 128 -2.68 3.55 1.91
CA VAL A 128 -2.71 3.80 0.46
C VAL A 128 -2.98 2.53 -0.34
N PHE A 129 -2.39 1.39 0.05
CA PHE A 129 -2.57 0.14 -0.69
C PHE A 129 -3.84 -0.61 -0.30
N ARG A 130 -4.08 -0.84 1.00
CA ARG A 130 -5.18 -1.69 1.51
C ARG A 130 -6.46 -0.90 1.77
N GLY A 131 -6.35 0.40 1.97
CA GLY A 131 -7.49 1.29 2.09
C GLY A 131 -7.88 1.88 0.72
N TRP A 132 -7.12 2.87 0.30
CA TRP A 132 -7.42 3.72 -0.84
C TRP A 132 -7.49 2.96 -2.18
N ILE A 133 -6.42 2.24 -2.55
CA ILE A 133 -6.36 1.53 -3.84
C ILE A 133 -7.28 0.30 -3.81
N LEU A 134 -7.09 -0.61 -2.86
CA LEU A 134 -7.83 -1.86 -2.81
C LEU A 134 -9.34 -1.61 -2.78
N PHE A 135 -9.84 -0.92 -1.76
CA PHE A 135 -11.29 -0.74 -1.61
C PHE A 135 -11.89 0.24 -2.63
N GLY A 136 -11.08 1.16 -3.14
CA GLY A 136 -11.49 1.97 -4.28
C GLY A 136 -11.72 1.14 -5.54
N TYR A 137 -10.85 0.18 -5.81
CA TYR A 137 -10.91 -0.67 -7.01
C TYR A 137 -11.88 -1.85 -6.89
N VAL A 138 -12.11 -2.38 -5.68
CA VAL A 138 -13.05 -3.48 -5.44
C VAL A 138 -14.43 -3.22 -6.06
N ARG A 139 -14.91 -1.98 -6.04
CA ARG A 139 -16.20 -1.59 -6.60
C ARG A 139 -16.33 -1.85 -8.11
N LYS A 140 -15.20 -1.84 -8.81
CA LYS A 140 -15.15 -2.02 -10.26
C LYS A 140 -14.64 -3.40 -10.66
N PHE A 141 -13.60 -3.87 -9.97
CA PHE A 141 -12.86 -5.07 -10.35
C PHE A 141 -13.18 -6.29 -9.46
N GLY A 142 -14.00 -6.11 -8.40
CA GLY A 142 -14.27 -7.23 -7.51
C GLY A 142 -13.00 -7.81 -6.87
N PRO A 143 -12.88 -9.16 -6.78
CA PRO A 143 -11.71 -9.83 -6.18
C PRO A 143 -10.39 -9.58 -6.90
N GLU A 144 -10.43 -9.27 -8.20
CA GLU A 144 -9.24 -8.96 -9.00
C GLU A 144 -8.52 -7.72 -8.48
N ALA A 145 -9.20 -6.84 -7.75
CA ALA A 145 -8.59 -5.70 -7.08
C ALA A 145 -7.45 -6.09 -6.12
N LEU A 146 -7.48 -7.30 -5.57
CA LEU A 146 -6.40 -7.86 -4.74
C LEU A 146 -5.08 -7.95 -5.51
N TRP A 147 -5.13 -8.35 -6.77
CA TRP A 147 -3.96 -8.39 -7.62
C TRP A 147 -3.60 -7.02 -8.20
N VAL A 148 -4.62 -6.25 -8.61
CA VAL A 148 -4.39 -4.90 -9.16
C VAL A 148 -3.65 -4.00 -8.17
N GLN A 149 -4.02 -4.02 -6.88
CA GLN A 149 -3.30 -3.25 -5.85
C GLN A 149 -1.90 -3.81 -5.54
N ALA A 150 -1.69 -5.12 -5.71
CA ALA A 150 -0.41 -5.74 -5.46
C ALA A 150 0.67 -5.32 -6.49
N VAL A 151 0.26 -4.93 -7.70
CA VAL A 151 1.20 -4.46 -8.74
C VAL A 151 1.96 -3.21 -8.31
N PRO A 152 1.33 -2.06 -8.02
CA PRO A 152 2.05 -0.89 -7.55
C PRO A 152 2.77 -1.14 -6.22
N PHE A 153 2.23 -2.00 -5.35
CA PHE A 153 2.89 -2.39 -4.11
C PHE A 153 4.23 -3.08 -4.38
N ALA A 154 4.29 -4.03 -5.31
CA ALA A 154 5.52 -4.70 -5.70
C ALA A 154 6.51 -3.74 -6.38
N LEU A 155 6.02 -2.87 -7.27
CA LEU A 155 6.87 -1.88 -7.95
C LEU A 155 7.51 -0.89 -6.96
N MET A 156 6.81 -0.51 -5.91
CA MET A 156 7.35 0.37 -4.86
C MET A 156 8.38 -0.32 -3.96
N HIS A 157 8.54 -1.65 -4.07
CA HIS A 157 9.61 -2.42 -3.41
C HIS A 157 10.86 -2.55 -4.27
N ASN A 158 10.87 -1.96 -5.46
CA ASN A 158 12.08 -1.94 -6.30
C ASN A 158 13.25 -1.26 -5.55
N GLY A 159 14.43 -1.86 -5.65
CA GLY A 159 15.62 -1.44 -4.90
C GLY A 159 15.84 -2.17 -3.57
N LYS A 160 14.91 -3.02 -3.14
CA LYS A 160 15.11 -3.99 -2.07
C LYS A 160 15.83 -5.25 -2.57
N PRO A 161 16.27 -6.16 -1.68
CA PRO A 161 16.83 -7.44 -2.09
C PRO A 161 15.91 -8.17 -3.07
N GLU A 162 16.50 -8.80 -4.11
CA GLU A 162 15.76 -9.38 -5.24
C GLU A 162 14.65 -10.35 -4.80
N VAL A 163 14.97 -11.27 -3.90
CA VAL A 163 14.00 -12.26 -3.40
C VAL A 163 12.80 -11.59 -2.75
N GLU A 164 13.03 -10.54 -1.96
CA GLU A 164 11.96 -9.76 -1.34
C GLU A 164 11.14 -9.04 -2.41
N THR A 165 11.78 -8.34 -3.33
CA THR A 165 11.09 -7.60 -4.40
C THR A 165 10.21 -8.53 -5.24
N LEU A 166 10.73 -9.68 -5.67
CA LEU A 166 9.97 -10.64 -6.49
C LEU A 166 8.82 -11.30 -5.72
N SER A 167 9.01 -11.59 -4.43
CA SER A 167 7.96 -12.19 -3.60
C SER A 167 6.87 -11.21 -3.18
N THR A 168 7.13 -9.92 -3.26
CA THR A 168 6.22 -8.86 -2.78
C THR A 168 4.88 -8.84 -3.51
N ILE A 169 4.79 -9.30 -4.77
CA ILE A 169 3.50 -9.41 -5.46
C ILE A 169 2.54 -10.35 -4.73
N PHE A 170 3.04 -11.48 -4.24
CA PHE A 170 2.25 -12.44 -3.46
C PHE A 170 1.98 -11.93 -2.05
N GLY A 171 2.97 -11.27 -1.42
CA GLY A 171 2.79 -10.57 -0.15
C GLY A 171 1.72 -9.47 -0.24
N GLY A 172 1.73 -8.70 -1.33
CA GLY A 172 0.72 -7.68 -1.62
C GLY A 172 -0.69 -8.25 -1.71
N PHE A 173 -0.84 -9.38 -2.41
CA PHE A 173 -2.10 -10.12 -2.45
C PHE A 173 -2.52 -10.59 -1.05
N ALA A 174 -1.63 -11.25 -0.31
CA ALA A 174 -1.92 -11.81 1.02
C ALA A 174 -2.38 -10.72 2.01
N PHE A 175 -1.66 -9.61 2.09
CA PHE A 175 -2.04 -8.47 2.94
C PHE A 175 -3.35 -7.82 2.47
N GLY A 176 -3.56 -7.70 1.16
CA GLY A 176 -4.83 -7.25 0.60
C GLY A 176 -5.99 -8.15 1.00
N TRP A 177 -5.79 -9.48 0.96
CA TRP A 177 -6.80 -10.46 1.39
C TRP A 177 -7.11 -10.33 2.89
N VAL A 178 -6.08 -10.17 3.74
CA VAL A 178 -6.30 -9.91 5.18
C VAL A 178 -7.15 -8.67 5.38
N ALA A 179 -6.81 -7.56 4.73
CA ALA A 179 -7.58 -6.32 4.81
C ALA A 179 -9.04 -6.51 4.34
N TRP A 180 -9.24 -7.24 3.25
CA TRP A 180 -10.58 -7.55 2.73
C TRP A 180 -11.38 -8.40 3.74
N ARG A 181 -10.76 -9.44 4.30
CA ARG A 181 -11.43 -10.35 5.24
C ARG A 181 -11.79 -9.68 6.57
N THR A 182 -11.03 -8.68 6.98
CA THR A 182 -11.13 -8.07 8.32
C THR A 182 -11.77 -6.69 8.34
N LYS A 183 -12.09 -6.13 7.17
CA LYS A 183 -12.76 -4.83 7.03
C LYS A 183 -14.06 -4.70 7.79
#